data_37a9e7fde37f9ea5eb7f3858129f5988
#
_entry.id   37a9e7fde37f9ea5eb7f3858129f5988
#
_cell.length_a   1.000
_cell.length_b   1.000
_cell.length_c   1.000
_cell.angle_alpha   90.00
_cell.angle_beta   90.00
_cell.angle_gamma   90.00
#
_symmetry.space_group_name_H-M   'P 1'
#
loop_
_entity.id
_entity.type
_entity.pdbx_description
1 polymer ?
#
loop_
_entity_poly.entity_id
_entity_poly.type
_entity_poly.pdbx_seq_one_letter_code
_entity_poly.pdbx_strand_id
1 'polypeptide(L)'
;MIPAMIKCVFVVMLLGLGFAKLPAAELKIWKLLDVWPGKVPGEKGDVPSETLTTHKYRGAPILKYNNVTKPTLTVFKPSQEQDTGASVVICPGGGYQILAWDLEGTEVAKWLNSIGVTGVVLKYRVPRRKGLEKHDAPLQDVQRAVSLVRH
;
A
#
# COMPACT_ATOMS: atom_id res chain seq x y z
N MET A 1 71.11 -6.01 34.96
CA MET A 1 70.40 -4.94 34.22
C MET A 1 69.31 -5.61 33.37
N ILE A 2 68.09 -5.52 33.80
CA ILE A 2 66.90 -6.10 33.11
C ILE A 2 66.05 -4.94 32.63
N PRO A 3 65.77 -4.81 31.32
CA PRO A 3 64.96 -3.70 30.84
C PRO A 3 63.45 -3.94 31.14
N ALA A 4 62.80 -2.88 31.59
CA ALA A 4 61.40 -2.82 31.90
C ALA A 4 60.50 -3.07 30.68
N MET A 5 59.64 -4.08 30.76
CA MET A 5 58.54 -4.29 29.77
C MET A 5 57.42 -3.28 30.00
N ILE A 6 57.22 -2.40 29.04
CA ILE A 6 56.06 -1.50 28.94
C ILE A 6 54.86 -2.34 28.51
N LYS A 7 53.91 -2.56 29.40
CA LYS A 7 52.59 -3.16 29.08
C LYS A 7 51.67 -2.07 28.53
N CYS A 8 51.50 -2.03 27.18
CA CYS A 8 50.44 -1.25 26.57
C CYS A 8 49.08 -1.90 26.87
N VAL A 9 48.27 -1.26 27.71
CA VAL A 9 46.89 -1.63 27.92
C VAL A 9 46.04 -0.92 26.85
N PHE A 10 45.59 -1.67 25.85
CA PHE A 10 44.61 -1.19 24.91
C PHE A 10 43.23 -1.21 25.56
N VAL A 11 42.72 -0.05 25.95
CA VAL A 11 41.31 0.12 26.33
C VAL A 11 40.49 0.21 25.04
N VAL A 12 39.85 -0.90 24.66
CA VAL A 12 38.85 -0.90 23.59
C VAL A 12 37.58 -0.31 24.14
N MET A 13 37.35 0.96 23.87
CA MET A 13 36.09 1.62 24.18
C MET A 13 35.02 1.17 23.16
N LEU A 14 34.24 0.15 23.51
CA LEU A 14 33.04 -0.25 22.74
C LEU A 14 32.01 0.85 22.87
N LEU A 15 32.00 1.77 21.90
CA LEU A 15 30.89 2.68 21.65
C LEU A 15 29.70 1.83 21.23
N GLY A 16 28.83 1.52 22.18
CA GLY A 16 27.52 0.92 21.92
C GLY A 16 26.68 1.91 21.11
N LEU A 17 26.75 1.80 19.76
CA LEU A 17 25.78 2.42 18.90
C LEU A 17 24.42 1.77 19.18
N GLY A 18 23.67 2.38 20.10
CA GLY A 18 22.27 2.07 20.29
C GLY A 18 21.54 2.35 18.97
N PHE A 19 21.17 1.30 18.26
CA PHE A 19 20.23 1.43 17.17
C PHE A 19 18.90 1.94 17.77
N ALA A 20 18.70 3.25 17.75
CA ALA A 20 17.40 3.84 18.02
C ALA A 20 16.44 3.22 17.01
N LYS A 21 15.53 2.37 17.51
CA LYS A 21 14.45 1.81 16.72
C LYS A 21 13.60 2.99 16.27
N LEU A 22 13.78 3.44 15.02
CA LEU A 22 12.94 4.48 14.44
C LEU A 22 11.48 4.05 14.65
N PRO A 23 10.63 4.91 15.21
CA PRO A 23 9.21 4.59 15.34
C PRO A 23 8.69 4.26 13.94
N ALA A 24 8.02 3.11 13.82
CA ALA A 24 7.37 2.75 12.57
C ALA A 24 6.39 3.88 12.22
N ALA A 25 6.70 4.62 11.15
CA ALA A 25 5.84 5.71 10.70
C ALA A 25 4.43 5.15 10.52
N GLU A 26 3.46 5.74 11.21
CA GLU A 26 2.06 5.36 11.09
C GLU A 26 1.59 5.70 9.67
N LEU A 27 1.01 4.72 8.97
CA LEU A 27 0.50 4.91 7.61
C LEU A 27 -0.72 5.82 7.66
N LYS A 28 -0.57 7.06 7.22
CA LYS A 28 -1.65 8.07 7.25
C LYS A 28 -2.25 8.26 5.87
N ILE A 29 -3.57 8.17 5.78
CA ILE A 29 -4.30 8.54 4.55
C ILE A 29 -4.16 10.05 4.35
N TRP A 30 -3.56 10.46 3.23
CA TRP A 30 -3.47 11.85 2.84
C TRP A 30 -4.73 12.32 2.10
N LYS A 31 -5.27 11.47 1.19
CA LYS A 31 -6.46 11.79 0.40
C LYS A 31 -7.20 10.53 -0.03
N LEU A 32 -8.52 10.62 -0.10
CA LEU A 32 -9.41 9.63 -0.72
C LEU A 32 -10.10 10.28 -1.91
N LEU A 33 -10.08 9.65 -3.08
CA LEU A 33 -10.65 10.16 -4.32
C LEU A 33 -11.56 9.11 -4.96
N ASP A 34 -12.71 9.53 -5.46
CA ASP A 34 -13.50 8.71 -6.37
C ASP A 34 -12.79 8.61 -7.72
N VAL A 35 -12.67 7.40 -8.27
CA VAL A 35 -12.11 7.19 -9.61
C VAL A 35 -13.02 7.81 -10.67
N TRP A 36 -14.32 7.71 -10.46
CA TRP A 36 -15.35 8.27 -11.33
C TRP A 36 -16.16 9.33 -10.59
N PRO A 37 -16.20 10.57 -11.07
CA PRO A 37 -16.85 11.68 -10.35
C PRO A 37 -18.38 11.60 -10.33
N GLY A 38 -18.96 10.58 -10.95
CA GLY A 38 -20.40 10.36 -11.01
C GLY A 38 -20.73 8.90 -11.21
N LYS A 39 -21.59 8.59 -12.18
CA LYS A 39 -21.97 7.22 -12.49
C LYS A 39 -20.76 6.42 -12.99
N VAL A 40 -20.54 5.26 -12.39
CA VAL A 40 -19.46 4.35 -12.76
C VAL A 40 -19.82 3.68 -14.12
N PRO A 41 -18.95 3.74 -15.15
CA PRO A 41 -19.23 3.18 -16.46
C PRO A 41 -19.54 1.68 -16.42
N GLY A 42 -20.63 1.24 -17.06
CA GLY A 42 -21.00 -0.17 -17.14
C GLY A 42 -21.53 -0.80 -15.86
N GLU A 43 -21.66 -0.04 -14.76
CA GLU A 43 -22.25 -0.54 -13.50
C GLU A 43 -23.77 -0.58 -13.61
N LYS A 44 -24.35 -1.77 -13.41
CA LYS A 44 -25.80 -2.03 -13.59
C LYS A 44 -26.55 -2.20 -12.26
N GLY A 45 -25.82 -2.27 -11.12
CA GLY A 45 -26.40 -2.48 -9.82
C GLY A 45 -26.80 -3.95 -9.54
N ASP A 46 -26.26 -4.87 -10.30
CA ASP A 46 -26.48 -6.32 -10.18
C ASP A 46 -25.47 -7.02 -9.26
N VAL A 47 -24.57 -6.26 -8.66
CA VAL A 47 -23.58 -6.74 -7.67
C VAL A 47 -24.11 -6.44 -6.26
N PRO A 48 -24.01 -7.38 -5.31
CA PRO A 48 -24.38 -7.14 -3.91
C PRO A 48 -23.60 -5.97 -3.30
N SER A 49 -24.06 -5.49 -2.14
CA SER A 49 -23.41 -4.41 -1.39
C SER A 49 -21.94 -4.72 -1.10
N GLU A 50 -21.09 -3.70 -1.23
CA GLU A 50 -19.68 -3.78 -0.87
C GLU A 50 -19.50 -4.18 0.60
N THR A 51 -18.57 -5.08 0.87
CA THR A 51 -18.22 -5.49 2.23
C THR A 51 -16.70 -5.51 2.42
N LEU A 52 -16.26 -5.12 3.62
CA LEU A 52 -14.91 -5.32 4.11
C LEU A 52 -14.94 -6.44 5.15
N THR A 53 -14.22 -7.52 4.91
CA THR A 53 -14.22 -8.71 5.76
C THR A 53 -12.80 -9.13 6.12
N THR A 54 -12.65 -9.75 7.31
CA THR A 54 -11.39 -10.38 7.72
C THR A 54 -11.38 -11.84 7.27
N HIS A 55 -10.27 -12.26 6.70
CA HIS A 55 -10.03 -13.65 6.28
C HIS A 55 -8.66 -14.12 6.76
N LYS A 56 -8.49 -15.41 7.06
CA LYS A 56 -7.17 -15.98 7.38
C LYS A 56 -6.45 -16.39 6.11
N TYR A 57 -5.24 -15.87 5.92
CA TYR A 57 -4.34 -16.28 4.85
C TYR A 57 -2.98 -16.67 5.46
N ARG A 58 -2.54 -17.90 5.21
CA ARG A 58 -1.30 -18.48 5.81
C ARG A 58 -1.20 -18.28 7.32
N GLY A 59 -2.33 -18.40 8.03
CA GLY A 59 -2.40 -18.26 9.49
C GLY A 59 -2.56 -16.83 10.02
N ALA A 60 -2.34 -15.81 9.20
CA ALA A 60 -2.51 -14.39 9.57
C ALA A 60 -3.87 -13.84 9.09
N PRO A 61 -4.50 -12.93 9.85
CA PRO A 61 -5.69 -12.24 9.38
C PRO A 61 -5.32 -11.24 8.30
N ILE A 62 -6.12 -11.18 7.24
CA ILE A 62 -6.06 -10.17 6.18
C ILE A 62 -7.43 -9.53 5.99
N LEU A 63 -7.43 -8.24 5.60
CA LEU A 63 -8.63 -7.52 5.19
C LEU A 63 -8.87 -7.70 3.69
N LYS A 64 -10.09 -7.98 3.31
CA LYS A 64 -10.47 -8.07 1.91
C LYS A 64 -11.76 -7.31 1.61
N TYR A 65 -11.75 -6.54 0.53
CA TYR A 65 -12.96 -6.00 -0.06
C TYR A 65 -13.62 -7.01 -0.99
N ASN A 66 -14.94 -7.10 -0.89
CA ASN A 66 -15.80 -7.85 -1.80
C ASN A 66 -16.83 -6.89 -2.40
N ASN A 67 -17.31 -7.22 -3.60
CA ASN A 67 -18.43 -6.52 -4.25
C ASN A 67 -18.20 -5.01 -4.44
N VAL A 68 -17.00 -4.64 -4.82
CA VAL A 68 -16.66 -3.23 -5.08
C VAL A 68 -17.39 -2.76 -6.34
N THR A 69 -18.28 -1.80 -6.20
CA THR A 69 -19.03 -1.15 -7.30
C THR A 69 -18.65 0.31 -7.49
N LYS A 70 -18.09 0.92 -6.44
CA LYS A 70 -17.60 2.30 -6.44
C LYS A 70 -16.08 2.33 -6.24
N PRO A 71 -15.28 2.39 -7.33
CA PRO A 71 -13.83 2.39 -7.22
C PRO A 71 -13.30 3.71 -6.66
N THR A 72 -12.28 3.61 -5.79
CA THR A 72 -11.64 4.77 -5.13
C THR A 72 -10.11 4.64 -5.14
N LEU A 73 -9.43 5.78 -5.06
CA LEU A 73 -8.00 5.90 -4.81
C LEU A 73 -7.77 6.34 -3.37
N THR A 74 -6.98 5.59 -2.63
CA THR A 74 -6.48 6.00 -1.32
C THR A 74 -5.01 6.37 -1.44
N VAL A 75 -4.68 7.63 -1.17
CA VAL A 75 -3.33 8.18 -1.32
C VAL A 75 -2.64 8.19 0.04
N PHE A 76 -1.47 7.58 0.10
CA PHE A 76 -0.58 7.56 1.24
C PHE A 76 0.71 8.27 0.87
N LYS A 77 1.02 9.40 1.52
CA LYS A 77 2.24 10.16 1.28
C LYS A 77 3.30 9.89 2.35
N PRO A 78 4.57 9.85 1.97
CA PRO A 78 5.67 9.91 2.93
C PRO A 78 5.69 11.26 3.66
N SER A 79 6.57 11.44 4.65
CA SER A 79 6.80 12.75 5.24
C SER A 79 7.35 13.71 4.18
N GLN A 80 7.07 15.01 4.34
CA GLN A 80 7.50 16.03 3.38
C GLN A 80 9.02 16.04 3.17
N GLU A 81 9.79 15.75 4.22
CA GLU A 81 11.26 15.71 4.18
C GLU A 81 11.81 14.53 3.38
N GLN A 82 11.04 13.44 3.26
CA GLN A 82 11.44 12.22 2.56
C GLN A 82 10.81 12.11 1.18
N ASP A 83 9.83 12.95 0.85
CA ASP A 83 9.05 12.84 -0.39
C ASP A 83 9.95 13.05 -1.63
N THR A 84 10.12 12.00 -2.41
CA THR A 84 10.87 12.01 -3.66
C THR A 84 10.09 12.59 -4.84
N GLY A 85 8.79 12.86 -4.67
CA GLY A 85 7.86 13.23 -5.74
C GLY A 85 7.41 12.05 -6.62
N ALA A 86 7.99 10.86 -6.43
CA ALA A 86 7.56 9.66 -7.15
C ALA A 86 6.28 9.07 -6.56
N SER A 87 5.46 8.46 -7.43
CA SER A 87 4.23 7.77 -7.00
C SER A 87 4.03 6.45 -7.72
N VAL A 88 3.39 5.49 -7.02
CA VAL A 88 3.05 4.17 -7.56
C VAL A 88 1.58 3.89 -7.34
N VAL A 89 0.86 3.53 -8.41
CA VAL A 89 -0.51 3.00 -8.32
C VAL A 89 -0.44 1.51 -7.96
N ILE A 90 -1.04 1.15 -6.84
CA ILE A 90 -1.06 -0.20 -6.28
C ILE A 90 -2.44 -0.80 -6.57
N CYS A 91 -2.46 -1.96 -7.23
CA CYS A 91 -3.68 -2.71 -7.53
C CYS A 91 -3.69 -4.01 -6.72
N PRO A 92 -4.35 -4.06 -5.54
CA PRO A 92 -4.38 -5.28 -4.74
C PRO A 92 -4.90 -6.48 -5.52
N GLY A 93 -4.28 -7.64 -5.35
CA GLY A 93 -4.71 -8.87 -6.00
C GLY A 93 -5.95 -9.49 -5.36
N GLY A 94 -6.37 -10.63 -5.88
CA GLY A 94 -7.55 -11.37 -5.43
C GLY A 94 -8.29 -12.07 -6.57
N GLY A 95 -7.60 -12.31 -7.70
CA GLY A 95 -8.11 -13.06 -8.84
C GLY A 95 -9.33 -12.43 -9.52
N TYR A 96 -9.52 -11.11 -9.37
CA TYR A 96 -10.71 -10.35 -9.81
C TYR A 96 -12.02 -10.76 -9.11
N GLN A 97 -11.91 -11.44 -7.96
CA GLN A 97 -13.08 -11.80 -7.14
C GLN A 97 -13.18 -10.91 -5.89
N ILE A 98 -12.04 -10.61 -5.29
CA ILE A 98 -11.89 -9.79 -4.09
C ILE A 98 -10.65 -8.89 -4.23
N LEU A 99 -10.41 -8.01 -3.26
CA LEU A 99 -9.14 -7.28 -3.13
C LEU A 99 -8.52 -7.63 -1.77
N ALA A 100 -7.28 -8.14 -1.76
CA ALA A 100 -6.48 -8.37 -0.55
C ALA A 100 -5.94 -7.02 -0.05
N TRP A 101 -6.80 -6.25 0.62
CA TRP A 101 -6.67 -4.80 0.81
C TRP A 101 -5.45 -4.38 1.62
N ASP A 102 -5.21 -5.01 2.77
CA ASP A 102 -4.05 -4.71 3.61
C ASP A 102 -2.77 -5.34 3.05
N LEU A 103 -2.77 -6.65 2.85
CA LEU A 103 -1.59 -7.42 2.46
C LEU A 103 -0.94 -6.94 1.15
N GLU A 104 -1.76 -6.67 0.12
CA GLU A 104 -1.28 -6.31 -1.22
C GLU A 104 -1.58 -4.84 -1.59
N GLY A 105 -2.13 -4.08 -0.65
CA GLY A 105 -2.46 -2.67 -0.80
C GLY A 105 -1.75 -1.79 0.22
N THR A 106 -2.30 -1.68 1.44
CA THR A 106 -1.80 -0.72 2.42
C THR A 106 -0.43 -1.08 2.97
N GLU A 107 -0.05 -2.36 3.08
CA GLU A 107 1.30 -2.77 3.48
C GLU A 107 2.34 -2.39 2.42
N VAL A 108 1.99 -2.52 1.13
CA VAL A 108 2.84 -2.06 0.01
C VAL A 108 2.98 -0.54 0.04
N ALA A 109 1.87 0.20 0.27
CA ALA A 109 1.92 1.65 0.40
C ALA A 109 2.80 2.10 1.58
N LYS A 110 2.73 1.41 2.72
CA LYS A 110 3.58 1.65 3.88
C LYS A 110 5.07 1.46 3.56
N TRP A 111 5.40 0.38 2.85
CA TRP A 111 6.77 0.14 2.40
C TRP A 111 7.24 1.23 1.45
N LEU A 112 6.43 1.63 0.45
CA LEU A 112 6.78 2.72 -0.46
C LEU A 112 7.02 4.04 0.28
N ASN A 113 6.17 4.38 1.27
CA ASN A 113 6.36 5.58 2.07
C ASN A 113 7.69 5.54 2.86
N SER A 114 8.15 4.38 3.31
CA SER A 114 9.42 4.25 4.04
C SER A 114 10.66 4.57 3.18
N ILE A 115 10.51 4.57 1.86
CA ILE A 115 11.55 4.93 0.88
C ILE A 115 11.24 6.24 0.14
N GLY A 116 10.33 7.05 0.67
CA GLY A 116 10.00 8.38 0.13
C GLY A 116 9.09 8.38 -1.09
N VAL A 117 8.39 7.29 -1.38
CA VAL A 117 7.50 7.16 -2.54
C VAL A 117 6.03 7.20 -2.10
N THR A 118 5.21 8.00 -2.79
CA THR A 118 3.76 8.04 -2.56
C THR A 118 3.11 6.73 -3.04
N GLY A 119 2.39 6.03 -2.16
CA GLY A 119 1.56 4.88 -2.50
C GLY A 119 0.12 5.30 -2.79
N VAL A 120 -0.43 4.91 -3.94
CA VAL A 120 -1.80 5.18 -4.33
C VAL A 120 -2.54 3.86 -4.50
N VAL A 121 -3.30 3.43 -3.49
CA VAL A 121 -3.99 2.14 -3.50
C VAL A 121 -5.32 2.29 -4.22
N LEU A 122 -5.50 1.55 -5.30
CA LEU A 122 -6.73 1.51 -6.08
C LEU A 122 -7.65 0.40 -5.57
N LYS A 123 -8.80 0.78 -5.04
CA LYS A 123 -9.94 -0.11 -4.81
C LYS A 123 -10.72 -0.21 -6.12
N TYR A 124 -10.38 -1.17 -6.97
CA TYR A 124 -11.04 -1.35 -8.28
C TYR A 124 -12.22 -2.30 -8.19
N ARG A 125 -13.07 -2.29 -9.22
CA ARG A 125 -14.31 -3.09 -9.27
C ARG A 125 -14.06 -4.59 -9.30
N VAL A 126 -14.66 -5.30 -8.36
CA VAL A 126 -14.74 -6.76 -8.24
C VAL A 126 -16.13 -7.14 -7.72
N PRO A 127 -16.65 -8.35 -8.00
CA PRO A 127 -16.17 -9.37 -8.92
C PRO A 127 -16.43 -9.00 -10.40
N ARG A 128 -16.15 -9.95 -11.30
CA ARG A 128 -16.48 -9.86 -12.74
C ARG A 128 -17.92 -9.38 -12.94
N ARG A 129 -18.14 -8.48 -13.90
CA ARG A 129 -19.47 -8.02 -14.30
C ARG A 129 -20.08 -8.95 -15.34
N LYS A 130 -21.42 -9.17 -15.25
CA LYS A 130 -22.14 -10.03 -16.20
C LYS A 130 -21.99 -9.51 -17.63
N GLY A 131 -21.59 -10.40 -18.55
CA GLY A 131 -21.39 -10.07 -19.95
C GLY A 131 -20.05 -9.39 -20.28
N LEU A 132 -19.14 -9.22 -19.31
CA LEU A 132 -17.78 -8.70 -19.52
C LEU A 132 -16.73 -9.75 -19.21
N GLU A 133 -15.52 -9.56 -19.72
CA GLU A 133 -14.37 -10.32 -19.23
C GLU A 133 -13.99 -9.89 -17.79
N LYS A 134 -13.32 -10.77 -17.06
CA LYS A 134 -13.02 -10.52 -15.62
C LYS A 134 -12.17 -9.28 -15.37
N HIS A 135 -11.41 -8.86 -16.36
CA HIS A 135 -10.48 -7.72 -16.27
C HIS A 135 -11.04 -6.42 -16.87
N ASP A 136 -12.16 -6.44 -17.60
CA ASP A 136 -12.65 -5.26 -18.33
C ASP A 136 -12.95 -4.07 -17.39
N ALA A 137 -13.77 -4.28 -16.37
CA ALA A 137 -14.10 -3.22 -15.42
C ALA A 137 -12.88 -2.78 -14.58
N PRO A 138 -12.06 -3.70 -14.02
CA PRO A 138 -10.78 -3.34 -13.39
C PRO A 138 -9.84 -2.55 -14.29
N LEU A 139 -9.71 -2.92 -15.57
CA LEU A 139 -8.83 -2.22 -16.52
C LEU A 139 -9.28 -0.78 -16.77
N GLN A 140 -10.58 -0.53 -16.93
CA GLN A 140 -11.12 0.83 -17.03
C GLN A 140 -10.78 1.66 -15.78
N ASP A 141 -10.92 1.07 -14.59
CA ASP A 141 -10.63 1.75 -13.34
C ASP A 141 -9.15 2.10 -13.20
N VAL A 142 -8.23 1.19 -13.55
CA VAL A 142 -6.79 1.46 -13.46
C VAL A 142 -6.33 2.49 -14.49
N GLN A 143 -6.87 2.46 -15.71
CA GLN A 143 -6.57 3.47 -16.74
C GLN A 143 -6.98 4.87 -16.27
N ARG A 144 -8.17 4.99 -15.69
CA ARG A 144 -8.65 6.25 -15.12
C ARG A 144 -7.83 6.67 -13.90
N ALA A 145 -7.49 5.73 -13.02
CA ALA A 145 -6.63 5.98 -11.86
C ALA A 145 -5.28 6.57 -12.25
N VAL A 146 -4.60 5.97 -13.24
CA VAL A 146 -3.32 6.48 -13.76
C VAL A 146 -3.48 7.89 -14.34
N SER A 147 -4.57 8.16 -15.06
CA SER A 147 -4.87 9.51 -15.55
C SER A 147 -5.02 10.52 -14.39
N LEU A 148 -5.74 10.17 -13.32
CA LEU A 148 -5.94 11.05 -12.16
C LEU A 148 -4.65 11.31 -11.36
N VAL A 149 -3.73 10.34 -11.31
CA VAL A 149 -2.46 10.49 -10.59
C VAL A 149 -1.47 11.37 -11.37
N ARG A 150 -1.61 11.48 -12.69
CA ARG A 150 -0.74 12.31 -13.55
C ARG A 150 -1.12 13.80 -13.58
N HIS A 151 -2.31 14.15 -13.12
CA HIS A 151 -2.86 15.51 -13.09
C HIS A 151 -3.04 16.04 -11.66
#